data_a7ae6e5501f587936eed7096609f3005
#
_entry.id   a7ae6e5501f587936eed7096609f3005
#
_cell.length_a   1.000
_cell.length_b   1.000
_cell.length_c   1.000
_cell.angle_alpha   90.00
_cell.angle_beta   90.00
_cell.angle_gamma   90.00
#
_symmetry.space_group_name_H-M   'P 1'
#
loop_
_entity.id
_entity.type
_entity.pdbx_description
1 polymer ?
#
loop_
_entity_poly.entity_id
_entity_poly.type
_entity_poly.pdbx_seq_one_letter_code
_entity_poly.pdbx_strand_id
1 'polypeptide(L)' 'MVYESTAAYIETLHLTIETRVLADLALGLASRYDDKGETSTAGELRKTLNELRAMVGAVEKVDPLEALLKR' A
#
# COMPACT_ATOMS: atom_id res chain seq x y z
N MET A 1 2.26 -6.71 13.41
CA MET A 1 3.24 -7.05 12.37
C MET A 1 2.98 -6.25 11.11
N VAL A 2 4.02 -5.94 10.37
CA VAL A 2 3.91 -5.09 9.17
C VAL A 2 3.05 -5.74 8.08
N TYR A 3 3.18 -7.06 7.93
CA TYR A 3 2.36 -7.79 6.94
C TYR A 3 0.87 -7.62 7.20
N GLU A 4 0.45 -7.82 8.43
CA GLU A 4 -0.98 -7.71 8.80
C GLU A 4 -1.50 -6.28 8.59
N SER A 5 -0.70 -5.29 9.00
CA SER A 5 -1.07 -3.89 8.81
C SER A 5 -1.14 -3.53 7.33
N THR A 6 -0.21 -4.03 6.53
CA THR A 6 -0.19 -3.78 5.09
C THR A 6 -1.39 -4.44 4.41
N ALA A 7 -1.72 -5.68 4.79
CA ALA A 7 -2.88 -6.38 4.25
C ALA A 7 -4.18 -5.64 4.57
N ALA A 8 -4.32 -5.17 5.82
CA ALA A 8 -5.49 -4.41 6.23
C ALA A 8 -5.63 -3.11 5.42
N TYR A 9 -4.52 -2.41 5.19
CA TYR A 9 -4.51 -1.20 4.38
C TYR A 9 -4.95 -1.49 2.94
N ILE A 10 -4.40 -2.54 2.35
CA ILE A 10 -4.72 -2.92 0.97
C ILE A 10 -6.19 -3.27 0.82
N GLU A 11 -6.79 -3.91 1.81
CA GLU A 11 -8.21 -4.25 1.78
C GLU A 11 -9.12 -3.02 1.70
N THR A 12 -8.64 -1.86 2.13
CA THR A 12 -9.42 -0.62 2.05
C THR A 12 -9.37 0.03 0.67
N LEU A 13 -8.53 -0.48 -0.24
CA LEU A 13 -8.32 0.11 -1.55
C LEU A 13 -9.15 -0.58 -2.62
N HIS A 14 -9.61 0.20 -3.61
CA HIS A 14 -10.25 -0.35 -4.80
C HIS A 14 -9.17 -0.68 -5.83
N LEU A 15 -8.87 -1.96 -5.96
CA LEU A 15 -7.76 -2.41 -6.79
C LEU A 15 -8.22 -2.83 -8.19
N THR A 16 -7.47 -2.36 -9.19
CA THR A 16 -7.56 -2.89 -10.55
C THR A 16 -6.55 -4.04 -10.68
N ILE A 17 -6.53 -4.69 -11.84
CA ILE A 17 -5.56 -5.77 -12.08
C ILE A 17 -4.12 -5.25 -11.94
N GLU A 18 -3.85 -4.04 -12.47
CA GLU A 18 -2.53 -3.44 -12.41
C GLU A 18 -2.10 -3.09 -10.99
N THR A 19 -3.00 -2.46 -10.22
CA THR A 19 -2.68 -2.09 -8.84
C THR A 19 -2.61 -3.30 -7.93
N ARG A 20 -3.28 -4.40 -8.29
CA ARG A 20 -3.19 -5.64 -7.54
C ARG A 20 -1.78 -6.24 -7.58
N VAL A 21 -1.09 -6.12 -8.71
CA VAL A 21 0.30 -6.57 -8.82
C VAL A 21 1.17 -5.81 -7.80
N LEU A 22 1.00 -4.50 -7.71
CA LEU A 22 1.72 -3.70 -6.73
C LEU A 22 1.34 -4.08 -5.30
N ALA A 23 0.06 -4.36 -5.05
CA ALA A 23 -0.39 -4.79 -3.73
C ALA A 23 0.24 -6.12 -3.32
N ASP A 24 0.29 -7.07 -4.24
CA ASP A 24 0.92 -8.37 -3.97
C ASP A 24 2.42 -8.22 -3.72
N LEU A 25 3.08 -7.34 -4.45
CA LEU A 25 4.48 -7.03 -4.24
C LEU A 25 4.70 -6.42 -2.85
N ALA A 26 3.84 -5.50 -2.45
CA ALA A 26 3.91 -4.88 -1.12
C ALA A 26 3.74 -5.92 -0.01
N LEU A 27 2.81 -6.85 -0.18
CA LEU A 27 2.62 -7.94 0.79
C LEU A 27 3.85 -8.83 0.90
N GLY A 28 4.49 -9.15 -0.22
CA GLY A 28 5.72 -9.92 -0.24
C GLY A 28 6.85 -9.21 0.49
N LEU A 29 6.99 -7.90 0.27
CA LEU A 29 7.99 -7.09 0.96
C LEU A 29 7.71 -6.99 2.46
N ALA A 30 6.44 -6.83 2.83
CA ALA A 30 6.04 -6.77 4.24
C ALA A 30 6.36 -8.08 4.96
N SER A 31 6.07 -9.21 4.33
CA SER A 31 6.38 -10.52 4.88
C SER A 31 7.90 -10.70 5.08
N ARG A 32 8.68 -10.27 4.09
CA ARG A 32 10.13 -10.34 4.18
C ARG A 32 10.67 -9.44 5.29
N TYR A 33 10.11 -8.26 5.46
CA TYR A 33 10.49 -7.36 6.54
C TYR A 33 10.19 -7.97 7.91
N ASP A 34 9.02 -8.56 8.08
CA ASP A 34 8.66 -9.23 9.34
C ASP A 34 9.59 -10.40 9.65
N ASP A 35 10.07 -11.08 8.62
CA ASP A 35 10.96 -12.23 8.79
C ASP A 35 12.40 -11.79 9.11
N LYS A 36 12.94 -10.83 8.38
CA LYS A 36 14.35 -10.45 8.45
C LYS A 36 14.63 -9.07 9.03
N GLY A 37 13.67 -8.17 9.03
CA GLY A 37 13.82 -6.83 9.59
C GLY A 37 14.82 -5.95 8.87
N GLU A 38 15.08 -6.18 7.58
CA GLU A 38 16.05 -5.39 6.83
C GLU A 38 15.54 -3.99 6.51
N THR A 39 16.36 -2.99 6.78
CA THR A 39 16.00 -1.57 6.53
C THR A 39 15.75 -1.30 5.05
N SER A 40 16.53 -1.91 4.16
CA SER A 40 16.35 -1.76 2.72
C SER A 40 14.98 -2.26 2.27
N THR A 41 14.51 -3.38 2.85
CA THR A 41 13.19 -3.92 2.54
C THR A 41 12.10 -2.96 3.01
N ALA A 42 12.27 -2.33 4.17
CA ALA A 42 11.31 -1.34 4.65
C ALA A 42 11.21 -0.14 3.71
N GLY A 43 12.35 0.32 3.19
CA GLY A 43 12.39 1.41 2.21
C GLY A 43 11.65 1.06 0.92
N GLU A 44 11.88 -0.16 0.41
CA GLU A 44 11.20 -0.62 -0.80
C GLU A 44 9.70 -0.80 -0.58
N LEU A 45 9.30 -1.30 0.58
CA LEU A 45 7.90 -1.44 0.94
C LEU A 45 7.21 -0.08 0.95
N ARG A 46 7.83 0.91 1.59
CA ARG A 46 7.29 2.27 1.62
C ARG A 46 7.11 2.84 0.22
N LYS A 47 8.12 2.66 -0.63
CA LYS A 47 8.07 3.14 -2.01
C LYS A 47 6.94 2.47 -2.78
N THR A 48 6.79 1.17 -2.64
CA THR A 48 5.74 0.42 -3.31
C THR A 48 4.36 0.86 -2.84
N LEU A 49 4.17 1.06 -1.55
CA LEU A 49 2.90 1.54 -1.01
C LEU A 49 2.58 2.97 -1.49
N ASN A 50 3.59 3.83 -1.60
CA ASN A 50 3.38 5.17 -2.13
C ASN A 50 2.97 5.14 -3.60
N GLU A 51 3.57 4.27 -4.40
CA GLU A 51 3.19 4.09 -5.80
C GLU A 51 1.76 3.56 -5.92
N LEU A 52 1.42 2.57 -5.10
CA LEU A 52 0.08 2.01 -5.07
C LEU A 52 -0.95 3.07 -4.72
N ARG A 53 -0.68 3.85 -3.68
CA ARG A 53 -1.56 4.92 -3.24
C ARG A 53 -1.75 5.97 -4.33
N ALA A 54 -0.69 6.34 -5.03
CA ALA A 54 -0.76 7.33 -6.10
C ALA A 54 -1.61 6.81 -7.26
N MET A 55 -1.47 5.55 -7.63
CA MET A 55 -2.24 4.96 -8.71
C MET A 55 -3.72 4.84 -8.36
N VAL A 56 -4.03 4.40 -7.15
CA VAL A 56 -5.42 4.30 -6.68
C VAL A 56 -6.05 5.69 -6.60
N GLY A 57 -5.31 6.67 -6.07
CA GLY A 57 -5.79 8.05 -5.99
C GLY A 57 -6.07 8.66 -7.36
N ALA A 58 -5.24 8.34 -8.35
CA ALA A 58 -5.45 8.83 -9.71
C ALA A 58 -6.74 8.28 -10.33
N VAL A 59 -7.08 7.03 -10.00
CA VAL A 59 -8.30 6.39 -10.51
C VAL A 59 -9.56 6.94 -9.81
N GLU A 60 -9.49 7.13 -8.51
CA GLU A 60 -10.65 7.54 -7.71
C GLU A 60 -10.92 9.05 -7.70
N LYS A 61 -9.94 9.86 -8.07
CA LYS A 61 -10.02 11.32 -8.11
C LYS A 61 -10.29 12.01 -6.77
N VAL A 62 -10.70 11.30 -5.75
CA VAL A 62 -10.98 11.86 -4.42
C VAL A 62 -10.20 11.12 -3.37
N ASP A 63 -9.37 11.86 -2.63
CA ASP A 63 -8.69 11.32 -1.48
C ASP A 63 -9.69 11.24 -0.31
N PRO A 64 -9.92 10.06 0.28
CA PRO A 64 -10.84 9.94 1.41
C PRO A 64 -10.50 10.86 2.57
N LEU A 65 -9.22 11.10 2.81
CA LEU A 65 -8.78 12.02 3.85
C LEU A 65 -9.18 13.44 3.54
N GLU A 66 -9.03 13.85 2.30
CA GLU A 66 -9.43 15.17 1.85
C GLU A 66 -10.93 15.36 1.92
N ALA A 67 -11.69 14.33 1.57
CA ALA A 67 -13.15 14.35 1.69
C ALA A 67 -13.58 14.55 3.15
N LEU A 68 -12.90 13.95 4.09
CA LEU A 68 -13.17 14.11 5.51
C LEU A 68 -12.84 15.53 5.99
N LEU A 69 -11.78 16.11 5.47
CA LEU A 69 -11.35 17.45 5.86
C LEU A 69 -12.27 18.55 5.31
N LYS A 70 -12.99 18.27 4.25
CA LYS A 70 -13.88 19.26 3.62
C LYS A 70 -15.31 19.27 4.17
N ARG A 71 -15.59 18.44 5.14
CA ARG A 71 -16.90 18.42 5.79
C ARG A 71 -17.09 19.55 6.78
#